data_665ce6403a78e17408a3e573312403c2
#
_entry.id   665ce6403a78e17408a3e573312403c2
#
_cell.length_a   1.000
_cell.length_b   1.000
_cell.length_c   1.000
_cell.angle_alpha   90.00
_cell.angle_beta   90.00
_cell.angle_gamma   90.00
#
_symmetry.space_group_name_H-M   'P 1'
#
loop_
_entity.id
_entity.type
_entity.pdbx_description
1 polymer ?
#
loop_
_entity_poly.entity_id
_entity_poly.type
_entity_poly.pdbx_seq_one_letter_code
_entity_poly.pdbx_strand_id
1 'polypeptide(L)'
;MRIETLKEVILSNEEYIKKNQVKIIERDNILFPTLEGKVVILYGVRRSGKTFILYDQFLKNCDRAIYIDFEDDHMVNFHLEDFEKLKGAVLELKPEIAEKKIFFLFDEIQNVPGFEKFARRMVEHENTQVYVSSSSSKLKPSQISIVLRGRSWNIEVLPFSFKESLKALDIEINKSVITTNYKSIIKRNFLNFLIWGGFPEIVLAKTEFEKKKILKEYLNAIFFKDLVGKYEISNIPLLNVLFDQLFSSYSTKLSLTALYKQYKDKLPFSKDSLFEYHRYFLESMLIFEVRKFSESIYKRTRNPAKLYLVDVGLAKDTISPNFGKRLENIVFIELKRRGYEIYYFDEKGECDFIIKKDNEFNAIQVSYELNELNREREVKGLVEACKFLGTKRGIILTYDDEEKFKFDEIDIEVTPTYKWLLNLS
;
A
#
# COMPACT_ATOMS: atom_id res chain seq x y z
N MET A 1 23.03 -10.91 23.63
CA MET A 1 21.79 -11.25 24.39
C MET A 1 21.94 -12.59 25.09
N ARG A 2 21.18 -12.86 26.20
CA ARG A 2 21.17 -14.15 26.91
C ARG A 2 20.21 -15.13 26.25
N ILE A 3 20.53 -16.43 26.26
CA ILE A 3 19.70 -17.48 25.66
C ILE A 3 18.33 -17.59 26.37
N GLU A 4 18.32 -17.47 27.71
CA GLU A 4 17.07 -17.51 28.48
C GLU A 4 16.09 -16.40 28.08
N THR A 5 16.58 -15.17 27.93
CA THR A 5 15.73 -14.04 27.44
C THR A 5 15.15 -14.33 26.05
N LEU A 6 15.94 -14.92 25.15
CA LEU A 6 15.43 -15.31 23.82
C LEU A 6 14.35 -16.38 23.91
N LYS A 7 14.51 -17.36 24.81
CA LYS A 7 13.48 -18.40 25.05
C LYS A 7 12.19 -17.79 25.58
N GLU A 8 12.29 -16.86 26.55
CA GLU A 8 11.14 -16.16 27.11
C GLU A 8 10.39 -15.36 26.03
N VAL A 9 11.09 -14.62 25.18
CA VAL A 9 10.51 -13.85 24.08
C VAL A 9 9.82 -14.79 23.08
N ILE A 10 10.45 -15.91 22.69
CA ILE A 10 9.84 -16.88 21.77
C ILE A 10 8.54 -17.43 22.36
N LEU A 11 8.54 -17.87 23.61
CA LEU A 11 7.37 -18.46 24.25
C LEU A 11 6.25 -17.44 24.46
N SER A 12 6.59 -16.23 24.91
CA SER A 12 5.64 -15.13 25.10
C SER A 12 4.93 -14.75 23.78
N ASN A 13 5.69 -14.62 22.70
CA ASN A 13 5.14 -14.31 21.38
C ASN A 13 4.24 -15.43 20.85
N GLU A 14 4.66 -16.68 21.02
CA GLU A 14 3.87 -17.86 20.63
C GLU A 14 2.54 -17.92 21.41
N GLU A 15 2.59 -17.71 22.73
CA GLU A 15 1.42 -17.67 23.59
C GLU A 15 0.48 -16.52 23.22
N TYR A 16 1.02 -15.34 22.96
CA TYR A 16 0.24 -14.17 22.53
C TYR A 16 -0.52 -14.43 21.24
N ILE A 17 0.16 -14.95 20.19
CA ILE A 17 -0.47 -15.21 18.89
C ILE A 17 -1.55 -16.30 19.01
N LYS A 18 -1.30 -17.37 19.79
CA LYS A 18 -2.24 -18.47 19.97
C LYS A 18 -3.47 -18.09 20.81
N LYS A 19 -3.27 -17.34 21.91
CA LYS A 19 -4.37 -16.99 22.84
C LYS A 19 -5.31 -15.93 22.31
N ASN A 20 -4.79 -14.92 21.61
CA ASN A 20 -5.60 -13.77 21.22
C ASN A 20 -6.54 -14.05 20.04
N GLN A 21 -6.60 -15.28 19.48
CA GLN A 21 -7.47 -15.65 18.35
C GLN A 21 -7.66 -14.49 17.37
N VAL A 22 -6.53 -13.83 17.03
CA VAL A 22 -6.54 -12.62 16.23
C VAL A 22 -7.27 -12.91 14.93
N LYS A 23 -8.37 -12.18 14.65
CA LYS A 23 -9.09 -12.33 13.40
C LYS A 23 -8.16 -11.97 12.24
N ILE A 24 -7.62 -12.99 11.61
CA ILE A 24 -6.76 -12.83 10.44
C ILE A 24 -7.64 -12.68 9.22
N ILE A 25 -7.45 -11.60 8.50
CA ILE A 25 -8.09 -11.37 7.21
C ILE A 25 -7.14 -11.79 6.11
N GLU A 26 -7.52 -12.84 5.40
CA GLU A 26 -6.75 -13.31 4.25
C GLU A 26 -6.65 -12.22 3.18
N ARG A 27 -5.42 -11.95 2.74
CA ARG A 27 -5.11 -10.90 1.77
C ARG A 27 -5.20 -11.45 0.35
N ASP A 28 -6.00 -10.80 -0.49
CA ASP A 28 -6.33 -11.34 -1.82
C ASP A 28 -5.16 -11.36 -2.81
N ASN A 29 -4.20 -10.45 -2.70
CA ASN A 29 -3.13 -10.28 -3.70
C ASN A 29 -1.73 -10.56 -3.15
N ILE A 30 -1.62 -11.33 -2.07
CA ILE A 30 -0.33 -11.75 -1.53
C ILE A 30 0.04 -13.12 -2.07
N LEU A 31 1.03 -13.13 -2.96
CA LEU A 31 1.54 -14.36 -3.56
C LEU A 31 2.92 -14.67 -2.98
N PHE A 32 3.00 -15.76 -2.23
CA PHE A 32 4.26 -16.28 -1.72
C PHE A 32 5.01 -17.08 -2.80
N PRO A 33 6.35 -17.13 -2.74
CA PRO A 33 7.13 -17.88 -3.70
C PRO A 33 6.88 -19.39 -3.56
N THR A 34 6.72 -20.06 -4.68
CA THR A 34 6.76 -21.55 -4.74
C THR A 34 8.20 -22.08 -4.80
N LEU A 35 9.15 -21.21 -5.20
CA LEU A 35 10.57 -21.53 -5.26
C LEU A 35 11.20 -21.44 -3.88
N GLU A 36 12.00 -22.41 -3.53
CA GLU A 36 12.81 -22.41 -2.32
C GLU A 36 13.99 -21.43 -2.38
N GLY A 37 14.63 -21.18 -1.23
CA GLY A 37 15.80 -20.31 -1.16
C GLY A 37 15.49 -18.83 -1.36
N LYS A 38 14.27 -18.39 -1.06
CA LYS A 38 13.86 -16.99 -1.10
C LYS A 38 13.55 -16.45 0.30
N VAL A 39 14.07 -15.26 0.61
CA VAL A 39 13.64 -14.48 1.76
C VAL A 39 12.41 -13.68 1.33
N VAL A 40 11.28 -13.89 1.99
CA VAL A 40 10.06 -13.12 1.75
C VAL A 40 10.12 -11.82 2.53
N ILE A 41 9.96 -10.70 1.83
CA ILE A 41 10.04 -9.35 2.41
C ILE A 41 8.69 -8.67 2.27
N LEU A 42 8.00 -8.51 3.40
CA LEU A 42 6.76 -7.74 3.50
C LEU A 42 7.11 -6.28 3.78
N TYR A 43 6.87 -5.39 2.84
CA TYR A 43 7.12 -3.97 2.98
C TYR A 43 5.87 -3.15 2.68
N GLY A 44 5.77 -1.96 3.24
CA GLY A 44 4.59 -1.12 3.06
C GLY A 44 4.41 -0.13 4.21
N VAL A 45 3.48 0.79 4.04
CA VAL A 45 3.18 1.80 5.05
C VAL A 45 2.90 1.17 6.41
N ARG A 46 3.26 1.88 7.50
CA ARG A 46 2.92 1.47 8.87
C ARG A 46 1.42 1.21 8.99
N ARG A 47 1.03 0.18 9.77
CA ARG A 47 -0.38 -0.21 10.02
C ARG A 47 -1.16 -0.74 8.81
N SER A 48 -0.47 -1.15 7.73
CA SER A 48 -1.09 -1.83 6.59
C SER A 48 -1.43 -3.31 6.85
N GLY A 49 -1.01 -3.87 7.97
CA GLY A 49 -1.30 -5.25 8.38
C GLY A 49 -0.19 -6.27 8.09
N LYS A 50 1.08 -5.85 7.94
CA LYS A 50 2.23 -6.75 7.71
C LYS A 50 2.39 -7.80 8.82
N THR A 51 2.33 -7.38 10.08
CA THR A 51 2.40 -8.25 11.26
C THR A 51 1.35 -9.36 11.22
N PHE A 52 0.10 -9.03 10.80
CA PHE A 52 -0.97 -10.02 10.71
C PHE A 52 -0.75 -11.06 9.61
N ILE A 53 0.00 -10.70 8.55
CA ILE A 53 0.43 -11.67 7.54
C ILE A 53 1.47 -12.63 8.13
N LEU A 54 2.39 -12.13 8.96
CA LEU A 54 3.34 -12.99 9.69
C LEU A 54 2.60 -13.90 10.68
N TYR A 55 1.58 -13.39 11.40
CA TYR A 55 0.75 -14.23 12.28
C TYR A 55 -0.01 -15.32 11.52
N ASP A 56 -0.52 -15.02 10.32
CA ASP A 56 -1.13 -16.05 9.46
C ASP A 56 -0.14 -17.15 9.10
N GLN A 57 1.09 -16.76 8.71
CA GLN A 57 2.15 -17.74 8.42
C GLN A 57 2.58 -18.51 9.66
N PHE A 58 2.60 -17.88 10.83
CA PHE A 58 2.85 -18.56 12.09
C PHE A 58 1.78 -19.60 12.40
N LEU A 59 0.50 -19.27 12.31
CA LEU A 59 -0.59 -20.18 12.61
C LEU A 59 -0.67 -21.35 11.63
N LYS A 60 -0.34 -21.13 10.37
CA LYS A 60 -0.26 -22.19 9.35
C LYS A 60 0.89 -23.20 9.58
N ASN A 61 1.91 -22.80 10.37
CA ASN A 61 3.12 -23.60 10.62
C ASN A 61 3.48 -23.64 12.11
N CYS A 62 2.52 -23.58 13.02
CA CYS A 62 2.72 -23.31 14.45
C CYS A 62 3.60 -24.30 15.19
N ASP A 63 3.79 -25.52 14.68
CA ASP A 63 4.72 -26.53 15.25
C ASP A 63 6.20 -26.22 15.00
N ARG A 64 6.53 -25.44 13.98
CA ARG A 64 7.88 -25.18 13.48
C ARG A 64 8.12 -23.73 13.07
N ALA A 65 7.20 -22.83 13.38
CA ALA A 65 7.35 -21.40 13.14
C ALA A 65 7.84 -20.67 14.39
N ILE A 66 8.72 -19.70 14.19
CA ILE A 66 9.27 -18.84 15.23
C ILE A 66 9.01 -17.39 14.81
N TYR A 67 8.26 -16.67 15.64
CA TYR A 67 7.97 -15.25 15.44
C TYR A 67 8.75 -14.41 16.45
N ILE A 68 9.41 -13.35 15.95
CA ILE A 68 10.14 -12.37 16.74
C ILE A 68 9.79 -10.97 16.26
N ASP A 69 9.39 -10.10 17.18
CA ASP A 69 9.22 -8.66 16.94
C ASP A 69 10.48 -7.93 17.41
N PHE A 70 11.19 -7.28 16.49
CA PHE A 70 12.38 -6.49 16.81
C PHE A 70 12.06 -5.04 17.23
N GLU A 71 10.79 -4.67 17.37
CA GLU A 71 10.36 -3.44 18.05
C GLU A 71 10.07 -3.65 19.55
N ASP A 72 10.08 -4.91 20.02
CA ASP A 72 9.94 -5.29 21.43
C ASP A 72 11.12 -4.75 22.26
N ASP A 73 10.85 -4.25 23.46
CA ASP A 73 11.85 -3.66 24.37
C ASP A 73 12.89 -4.68 24.87
N HIS A 74 12.54 -5.96 24.99
CA HIS A 74 13.48 -7.05 25.28
C HIS A 74 14.48 -7.25 24.15
N MET A 75 14.19 -6.82 22.92
CA MET A 75 15.02 -6.99 21.73
C MET A 75 15.91 -5.77 21.41
N VAL A 76 15.85 -4.68 22.20
CA VAL A 76 16.59 -3.42 21.94
C VAL A 76 18.12 -3.64 21.79
N ASN A 77 18.69 -4.60 22.50
CA ASN A 77 20.12 -4.93 22.46
C ASN A 77 20.42 -6.18 21.59
N PHE A 78 19.54 -6.54 20.69
CA PHE A 78 19.77 -7.66 19.77
C PHE A 78 20.64 -7.21 18.58
N HIS A 79 21.73 -7.92 18.35
CA HIS A 79 22.69 -7.65 17.28
C HIS A 79 22.81 -8.85 16.35
N LEU A 80 23.47 -8.64 15.20
CA LEU A 80 23.65 -9.67 14.18
C LEU A 80 24.22 -11.00 14.72
N GLU A 81 25.12 -10.92 15.69
CA GLU A 81 25.75 -12.07 16.33
C GLU A 81 24.78 -12.91 17.19
N ASP A 82 23.69 -12.30 17.64
CA ASP A 82 22.70 -12.97 18.50
C ASP A 82 21.76 -13.89 17.71
N PHE A 83 21.75 -13.81 16.37
CA PHE A 83 20.96 -14.75 15.55
C PHE A 83 21.40 -16.22 15.75
N GLU A 84 22.69 -16.49 15.98
CA GLU A 84 23.14 -17.85 16.28
C GLU A 84 22.64 -18.33 17.63
N LYS A 85 22.62 -17.43 18.63
CA LYS A 85 22.03 -17.74 19.95
C LYS A 85 20.53 -17.96 19.87
N LEU A 86 19.82 -17.15 19.01
CA LEU A 86 18.41 -17.34 18.77
C LEU A 86 18.13 -18.72 18.17
N LYS A 87 18.92 -19.15 17.19
CA LYS A 87 18.82 -20.49 16.62
C LYS A 87 19.08 -21.59 17.67
N GLY A 88 20.10 -21.43 18.52
CA GLY A 88 20.34 -22.32 19.64
C GLY A 88 19.16 -22.39 20.62
N ALA A 89 18.61 -21.24 21.02
CA ALA A 89 17.44 -21.17 21.89
C ALA A 89 16.21 -21.90 21.27
N VAL A 90 15.99 -21.74 19.97
CA VAL A 90 14.91 -22.44 19.25
C VAL A 90 15.07 -23.96 19.32
N LEU A 91 16.28 -24.46 19.04
CA LEU A 91 16.54 -25.91 19.06
C LEU A 91 16.51 -26.51 20.46
N GLU A 92 16.87 -25.73 21.49
CA GLU A 92 16.74 -26.14 22.91
C GLU A 92 15.25 -26.19 23.35
N LEU A 93 14.40 -25.25 22.85
CA LEU A 93 12.97 -25.24 23.18
C LEU A 93 12.18 -26.29 22.40
N LYS A 94 12.55 -26.55 21.16
CA LYS A 94 11.84 -27.44 20.22
C LYS A 94 12.81 -28.37 19.49
N PRO A 95 13.45 -29.32 20.19
CA PRO A 95 14.42 -30.21 19.56
C PRO A 95 13.84 -31.07 18.43
N GLU A 96 12.54 -31.33 18.46
CA GLU A 96 11.81 -32.11 17.46
C GLU A 96 11.71 -31.43 16.07
N ILE A 97 12.07 -30.15 15.97
CA ILE A 97 12.05 -29.45 14.67
C ILE A 97 13.43 -29.39 14.01
N ALA A 98 14.47 -29.94 14.62
CA ALA A 98 15.84 -29.87 14.11
C ALA A 98 16.00 -30.41 12.68
N GLU A 99 15.24 -31.47 12.33
CA GLU A 99 15.24 -32.08 10.99
C GLU A 99 14.12 -31.57 10.08
N LYS A 100 13.24 -30.72 10.60
CA LYS A 100 12.12 -30.14 9.85
C LYS A 100 12.51 -28.80 9.22
N LYS A 101 11.70 -28.35 8.25
CA LYS A 101 11.82 -26.98 7.71
C LYS A 101 11.31 -25.98 8.73
N ILE A 102 12.21 -25.11 9.22
CA ILE A 102 11.90 -24.08 10.24
C ILE A 102 11.47 -22.78 9.52
N PHE A 103 10.41 -22.15 10.03
CA PHE A 103 9.91 -20.88 9.54
C PHE A 103 10.28 -19.76 10.49
N PHE A 104 11.17 -18.85 10.09
CA PHE A 104 11.50 -17.65 10.82
C PHE A 104 10.68 -16.47 10.34
N LEU A 105 9.96 -15.83 11.24
CA LEU A 105 9.04 -14.72 10.99
C LEU A 105 9.53 -13.52 11.80
N PHE A 106 10.25 -12.62 11.17
CA PHE A 106 10.90 -11.46 11.78
C PHE A 106 10.15 -10.19 11.47
N ASP A 107 9.52 -9.61 12.48
CA ASP A 107 8.80 -8.35 12.36
C ASP A 107 9.72 -7.16 12.67
N GLU A 108 9.53 -6.04 11.94
CA GLU A 108 10.30 -4.80 12.05
C GLU A 108 11.84 -5.03 12.02
N ILE A 109 12.30 -5.92 11.13
CA ILE A 109 13.69 -6.40 11.04
C ILE A 109 14.73 -5.30 10.78
N GLN A 110 14.33 -4.12 10.29
CA GLN A 110 15.23 -3.00 10.09
C GLN A 110 15.91 -2.51 11.37
N ASN A 111 15.41 -2.93 12.54
CA ASN A 111 16.04 -2.63 13.83
C ASN A 111 17.31 -3.46 14.09
N VAL A 112 17.60 -4.46 13.24
CA VAL A 112 18.82 -5.28 13.30
C VAL A 112 19.69 -5.05 12.06
N PRO A 113 20.67 -4.13 12.09
CA PRO A 113 21.53 -3.86 10.92
C PRO A 113 22.30 -5.12 10.49
N GLY A 114 22.34 -5.38 9.19
CA GLY A 114 23.08 -6.49 8.60
C GLY A 114 22.37 -7.84 8.63
N PHE A 115 21.10 -7.88 9.05
CA PHE A 115 20.26 -9.09 9.08
C PHE A 115 20.23 -9.83 7.73
N GLU A 116 20.44 -9.14 6.63
CA GLU A 116 20.34 -9.69 5.27
C GLU A 116 21.38 -10.81 5.04
N LYS A 117 22.55 -10.68 5.67
CA LYS A 117 23.62 -11.70 5.59
C LYS A 117 23.17 -13.00 6.27
N PHE A 118 22.56 -12.88 7.45
CA PHE A 118 21.98 -14.00 8.17
C PHE A 118 20.82 -14.61 7.40
N ALA A 119 19.83 -13.82 7.01
CA ALA A 119 18.64 -14.29 6.29
C ALA A 119 18.99 -15.03 4.98
N ARG A 120 19.99 -14.50 4.22
CA ARG A 120 20.48 -15.16 3.02
C ARG A 120 21.11 -16.52 3.34
N ARG A 121 22.01 -16.58 4.34
CA ARG A 121 22.66 -17.84 4.73
C ARG A 121 21.65 -18.90 5.14
N MET A 122 20.62 -18.50 5.90
CA MET A 122 19.55 -19.40 6.33
C MET A 122 18.84 -20.05 5.19
N VAL A 123 18.44 -19.28 4.17
CA VAL A 123 17.69 -19.83 3.02
C VAL A 123 18.57 -20.54 1.98
N GLU A 124 19.90 -20.30 1.97
CA GLU A 124 20.84 -20.92 1.05
C GLU A 124 21.42 -22.24 1.57
N HIS A 125 21.65 -22.34 2.88
CA HIS A 125 22.44 -23.43 3.45
C HIS A 125 21.69 -24.25 4.51
N GLU A 126 20.49 -23.80 4.89
CA GLU A 126 19.73 -24.48 5.94
C GLU A 126 18.31 -24.79 5.46
N ASN A 127 17.67 -25.79 6.06
CA ASN A 127 16.29 -26.13 5.76
C ASN A 127 15.32 -25.15 6.44
N THR A 128 15.34 -23.87 5.95
CA THR A 128 14.55 -22.80 6.55
C THR A 128 13.79 -21.99 5.50
N GLN A 129 12.73 -21.33 5.96
CA GLN A 129 12.04 -20.27 5.24
C GLN A 129 12.05 -19.01 6.11
N VAL A 130 12.50 -17.91 5.54
CA VAL A 130 12.60 -16.63 6.25
C VAL A 130 11.61 -15.64 5.67
N TYR A 131 10.77 -15.09 6.56
CA TYR A 131 9.87 -13.97 6.29
C TYR A 131 10.32 -12.80 7.13
N VAL A 132 10.38 -11.65 6.53
CA VAL A 132 10.71 -10.39 7.25
C VAL A 132 9.67 -9.33 6.93
N SER A 133 9.32 -8.50 7.91
CA SER A 133 8.54 -7.30 7.68
C SER A 133 9.35 -6.04 7.93
N SER A 134 8.96 -4.97 7.25
CA SER A 134 9.47 -3.63 7.50
C SER A 134 8.42 -2.58 7.21
N SER A 135 8.23 -1.66 8.16
CA SER A 135 7.36 -0.48 7.99
C SER A 135 8.09 0.72 7.41
N SER A 136 9.39 0.57 7.15
CA SER A 136 10.19 1.72 6.81
C SER A 136 10.85 1.61 5.44
N SER A 137 11.05 2.75 4.77
CA SER A 137 11.88 2.89 3.58
C SER A 137 13.38 2.62 3.83
N LYS A 138 13.79 2.34 5.09
CA LYS A 138 15.15 1.85 5.38
C LYS A 138 15.45 0.55 4.65
N LEU A 139 14.40 -0.24 4.37
CA LEU A 139 14.50 -1.45 3.58
C LEU A 139 13.88 -1.23 2.20
N LYS A 140 14.53 -0.43 1.35
CA LYS A 140 14.10 -0.33 -0.06
C LYS A 140 14.26 -1.70 -0.71
N PRO A 141 13.21 -2.24 -1.37
CA PRO A 141 13.28 -3.55 -2.03
C PRO A 141 14.47 -3.69 -2.96
N SER A 142 14.84 -2.63 -3.68
CA SER A 142 16.00 -2.60 -4.58
C SER A 142 17.34 -2.78 -3.84
N GLN A 143 17.52 -2.14 -2.68
CA GLN A 143 18.75 -2.23 -1.90
C GLN A 143 18.90 -3.60 -1.26
N ILE A 144 17.82 -4.13 -0.68
CA ILE A 144 17.82 -5.47 -0.07
C ILE A 144 18.04 -6.54 -1.13
N SER A 145 17.43 -6.42 -2.31
CA SER A 145 17.60 -7.37 -3.41
C SER A 145 19.07 -7.49 -3.83
N ILE A 146 19.84 -6.38 -3.78
CA ILE A 146 21.28 -6.39 -4.08
C ILE A 146 22.03 -7.19 -3.02
N VAL A 147 21.76 -6.95 -1.72
CA VAL A 147 22.47 -7.64 -0.63
C VAL A 147 22.09 -9.13 -0.56
N LEU A 148 20.83 -9.45 -0.84
CA LEU A 148 20.32 -10.83 -0.91
C LEU A 148 20.68 -11.53 -2.24
N ARG A 149 21.38 -10.86 -3.16
CA ARG A 149 21.87 -11.44 -4.42
C ARG A 149 20.79 -12.22 -5.19
N GLY A 150 19.60 -11.62 -5.35
CA GLY A 150 18.46 -12.23 -6.05
C GLY A 150 17.68 -13.27 -5.23
N ARG A 151 17.97 -13.42 -3.92
CA ARG A 151 17.21 -14.29 -3.02
C ARG A 151 16.02 -13.60 -2.36
N SER A 152 15.67 -12.38 -2.74
CA SER A 152 14.52 -11.66 -2.22
C SER A 152 13.24 -11.99 -3.00
N TRP A 153 12.12 -12.05 -2.28
CA TRP A 153 10.77 -12.07 -2.80
C TRP A 153 9.98 -10.94 -2.13
N ASN A 154 9.87 -9.82 -2.84
CA ASN A 154 9.33 -8.59 -2.28
C ASN A 154 7.81 -8.54 -2.46
N ILE A 155 7.07 -8.32 -1.39
CA ILE A 155 5.61 -8.21 -1.36
C ILE A 155 5.24 -6.86 -0.77
N GLU A 156 4.63 -5.98 -1.57
CA GLU A 156 4.08 -4.71 -1.11
C GLU A 156 2.75 -4.94 -0.39
N VAL A 157 2.66 -4.50 0.86
CA VAL A 157 1.45 -4.62 1.67
C VAL A 157 0.78 -3.26 1.77
N LEU A 158 -0.24 -3.06 0.94
CA LEU A 158 -1.12 -1.89 0.98
C LEU A 158 -2.19 -2.05 2.07
N PRO A 159 -2.87 -0.98 2.53
CA PRO A 159 -4.08 -1.09 3.33
C PRO A 159 -5.12 -2.02 2.68
N PHE A 160 -6.16 -2.42 3.38
CA PHE A 160 -7.18 -3.32 2.83
C PHE A 160 -7.74 -2.82 1.50
N SER A 161 -7.96 -3.72 0.55
CA SER A 161 -8.84 -3.47 -0.59
C SER A 161 -10.29 -3.34 -0.13
N PHE A 162 -11.17 -2.83 -0.98
CA PHE A 162 -12.60 -2.81 -0.65
C PHE A 162 -13.12 -4.23 -0.37
N LYS A 163 -12.68 -5.21 -1.14
CA LYS A 163 -13.04 -6.62 -0.93
C LYS A 163 -12.54 -7.15 0.41
N GLU A 164 -11.29 -6.87 0.77
CA GLU A 164 -10.73 -7.25 2.09
C GLU A 164 -11.44 -6.53 3.24
N SER A 165 -11.85 -5.27 3.05
CA SER A 165 -12.63 -4.54 4.05
C SER A 165 -14.00 -5.15 4.31
N LEU A 166 -14.68 -5.65 3.28
CA LEU A 166 -15.95 -6.39 3.44
C LEU A 166 -15.75 -7.71 4.19
N LYS A 167 -14.69 -8.47 3.85
CA LYS A 167 -14.32 -9.68 4.60
C LYS A 167 -14.04 -9.38 6.08
N ALA A 168 -13.34 -8.28 6.37
CA ALA A 168 -13.05 -7.86 7.74
C ALA A 168 -14.32 -7.56 8.56
N LEU A 169 -15.38 -7.12 7.88
CA LEU A 169 -16.70 -6.82 8.46
C LEU A 169 -17.68 -8.01 8.39
N ASP A 170 -17.21 -9.21 8.04
CA ASP A 170 -18.03 -10.43 7.87
C ASP A 170 -19.17 -10.26 6.83
N ILE A 171 -18.92 -9.44 5.79
CA ILE A 171 -19.86 -9.25 4.69
C ILE A 171 -19.46 -10.17 3.54
N GLU A 172 -20.26 -11.19 3.28
CA GLU A 172 -20.06 -12.12 2.18
C GLU A 172 -20.26 -11.44 0.82
N ILE A 173 -19.40 -11.77 -0.14
CA ILE A 173 -19.52 -11.27 -1.51
C ILE A 173 -20.15 -12.36 -2.36
N ASN A 174 -21.47 -12.28 -2.53
CA ASN A 174 -22.20 -13.21 -3.36
C ASN A 174 -22.34 -12.66 -4.79
N LYS A 175 -21.63 -13.30 -5.75
CA LYS A 175 -21.64 -12.89 -7.16
C LYS A 175 -22.94 -13.21 -7.88
N SER A 176 -23.73 -14.17 -7.38
CA SER A 176 -24.90 -14.70 -8.09
C SER A 176 -26.23 -14.06 -7.70
N VAL A 177 -26.32 -13.33 -6.59
CA VAL A 177 -27.58 -12.74 -6.12
C VAL A 177 -27.36 -11.31 -5.66
N ILE A 178 -27.56 -10.36 -6.53
CA ILE A 178 -27.59 -8.92 -6.16
C ILE A 178 -29.03 -8.56 -5.83
N THR A 179 -29.50 -8.92 -4.64
CA THR A 179 -30.79 -8.38 -4.12
C THR A 179 -30.66 -6.89 -3.81
N THR A 180 -31.76 -6.17 -3.82
CA THR A 180 -31.82 -4.73 -3.51
C THR A 180 -31.19 -4.44 -2.15
N ASN A 181 -31.46 -5.27 -1.14
CA ASN A 181 -30.89 -5.12 0.19
C ASN A 181 -29.38 -5.32 0.21
N TYR A 182 -28.88 -6.33 -0.50
CA TYR A 182 -27.45 -6.61 -0.61
C TYR A 182 -26.70 -5.46 -1.31
N LYS A 183 -27.25 -4.96 -2.42
CA LYS A 183 -26.70 -3.77 -3.13
C LYS A 183 -26.60 -2.57 -2.18
N SER A 184 -27.61 -2.33 -1.36
CA SER A 184 -27.63 -1.22 -0.38
C SER A 184 -26.56 -1.39 0.69
N ILE A 185 -26.30 -2.60 1.19
CA ILE A 185 -25.22 -2.89 2.14
C ILE A 185 -23.86 -2.61 1.51
N ILE A 186 -23.61 -3.10 0.29
CA ILE A 186 -22.36 -2.89 -0.42
C ILE A 186 -22.10 -1.40 -0.66
N LYS A 187 -23.09 -0.66 -1.15
CA LYS A 187 -22.99 0.79 -1.41
C LYS A 187 -22.70 1.58 -0.14
N ARG A 188 -23.38 1.27 0.98
CA ARG A 188 -23.11 1.92 2.26
C ARG A 188 -21.67 1.66 2.71
N ASN A 189 -21.17 0.43 2.60
CA ASN A 189 -19.79 0.11 2.95
C ASN A 189 -18.79 0.73 1.97
N PHE A 190 -19.15 0.86 0.69
CA PHE A 190 -18.31 1.55 -0.28
C PHE A 190 -18.23 3.05 0.02
N LEU A 191 -19.31 3.70 0.41
CA LEU A 191 -19.30 5.10 0.88
C LEU A 191 -18.40 5.26 2.11
N ASN A 192 -18.49 4.34 3.09
CA ASN A 192 -17.60 4.34 4.24
C ASN A 192 -16.13 4.17 3.83
N PHE A 193 -15.84 3.26 2.90
CA PHE A 193 -14.50 3.05 2.37
C PHE A 193 -13.98 4.29 1.61
N LEU A 194 -14.84 4.96 0.86
CA LEU A 194 -14.53 6.20 0.16
C LEU A 194 -14.20 7.35 1.12
N ILE A 195 -14.83 7.39 2.29
CA ILE A 195 -14.59 8.43 3.32
C ILE A 195 -13.38 8.08 4.20
N TRP A 196 -13.28 6.85 4.69
CA TRP A 196 -12.37 6.48 5.77
C TRP A 196 -11.16 5.65 5.30
N GLY A 197 -11.19 5.15 4.07
CA GLY A 197 -10.11 4.32 3.51
C GLY A 197 -10.13 2.88 4.00
N GLY A 198 -9.01 2.19 3.77
CA GLY A 198 -8.82 0.76 3.98
C GLY A 198 -7.81 0.39 5.07
N PHE A 199 -7.34 1.32 5.91
CA PHE A 199 -6.49 0.92 7.03
C PHE A 199 -7.23 -0.07 7.94
N PRO A 200 -6.66 -1.26 8.25
CA PRO A 200 -7.35 -2.31 8.99
C PRO A 200 -8.07 -1.85 10.27
N GLU A 201 -7.38 -1.09 11.11
CA GLU A 201 -7.93 -0.59 12.37
C GLU A 201 -9.10 0.41 12.15
N ILE A 202 -9.02 1.21 11.07
CA ILE A 202 -10.09 2.14 10.69
C ILE A 202 -11.32 1.39 10.17
N VAL A 203 -11.12 0.34 9.39
CA VAL A 203 -12.22 -0.50 8.88
C VAL A 203 -12.96 -1.17 10.05
N LEU A 204 -12.24 -1.63 11.07
CA LEU A 204 -12.79 -2.32 12.24
C LEU A 204 -13.35 -1.37 13.31
N ALA A 205 -13.00 -0.08 13.29
CA ALA A 205 -13.51 0.91 14.23
C ALA A 205 -15.02 1.12 14.06
N LYS A 206 -15.75 1.12 15.19
CA LYS A 206 -17.23 1.10 15.18
C LYS A 206 -17.84 2.48 15.01
N THR A 207 -17.18 3.52 15.50
CA THR A 207 -17.72 4.89 15.51
C THR A 207 -16.87 5.84 14.68
N GLU A 208 -17.47 6.90 14.15
CA GLU A 208 -16.74 7.96 13.46
C GLU A 208 -15.74 8.67 14.37
N PHE A 209 -16.06 8.79 15.65
CA PHE A 209 -15.16 9.38 16.64
C PHE A 209 -13.86 8.58 16.75
N GLU A 210 -13.96 7.24 16.89
CA GLU A 210 -12.79 6.36 16.92
C GLU A 210 -11.98 6.50 15.64
N LYS A 211 -12.63 6.44 14.46
CA LYS A 211 -11.95 6.59 13.15
C LYS A 211 -11.18 7.89 13.05
N LYS A 212 -11.80 9.02 13.43
CA LYS A 212 -11.14 10.35 13.43
C LYS A 212 -9.94 10.38 14.38
N LYS A 213 -10.09 9.81 15.59
CA LYS A 213 -9.02 9.76 16.59
C LYS A 213 -7.84 8.93 16.09
N ILE A 214 -8.10 7.72 15.60
CA ILE A 214 -7.07 6.81 15.06
C ILE A 214 -6.35 7.46 13.86
N LEU A 215 -7.06 8.05 12.91
CA LEU A 215 -6.45 8.73 11.76
C LEU A 215 -5.57 9.90 12.19
N LYS A 216 -5.99 10.68 13.18
CA LYS A 216 -5.17 11.76 13.74
C LYS A 216 -3.87 11.22 14.36
N GLU A 217 -3.96 10.11 15.11
CA GLU A 217 -2.78 9.45 15.69
C GLU A 217 -1.87 8.89 14.59
N TYR A 218 -2.43 8.35 13.50
CA TYR A 218 -1.66 7.88 12.34
C TYR A 218 -0.90 9.02 11.68
N LEU A 219 -1.57 10.13 11.38
CA LEU A 219 -0.95 11.31 10.78
C LEU A 219 0.18 11.87 11.68
N ASN A 220 -0.01 11.89 13.01
CA ASN A 220 1.02 12.29 13.95
C ASN A 220 2.21 11.32 13.94
N ALA A 221 1.96 10.01 13.99
CA ALA A 221 3.02 8.99 13.95
C ALA A 221 3.80 9.04 12.64
N ILE A 222 3.12 9.19 11.51
CA ILE A 222 3.73 9.40 10.19
C ILE A 222 4.62 10.64 10.21
N PHE A 223 4.10 11.76 10.68
CA PHE A 223 4.82 13.03 10.69
C PHE A 223 6.07 12.96 11.57
N PHE A 224 5.92 12.57 12.84
CA PHE A 224 7.03 12.62 13.79
C PHE A 224 7.96 11.41 13.71
N LYS A 225 7.45 10.18 13.59
CA LYS A 225 8.26 8.96 13.62
C LYS A 225 8.81 8.60 12.23
N ASP A 226 7.94 8.62 11.22
CA ASP A 226 8.29 8.11 9.88
C ASP A 226 8.96 9.18 8.98
N LEU A 227 8.75 10.48 9.26
CA LEU A 227 9.40 11.57 8.54
C LEU A 227 10.46 12.27 9.39
N VAL A 228 10.07 13.00 10.45
CA VAL A 228 11.01 13.82 11.23
C VAL A 228 12.12 12.96 11.85
N GLY A 229 11.76 11.95 12.64
CA GLY A 229 12.73 11.13 13.37
C GLY A 229 13.61 10.27 12.47
N LYS A 230 13.05 9.80 11.35
CA LYS A 230 13.77 8.92 10.44
C LYS A 230 14.76 9.62 9.55
N TYR A 231 14.39 10.80 9.02
CA TYR A 231 15.21 11.59 8.09
C TYR A 231 15.91 12.76 8.78
N GLU A 232 15.81 12.85 10.12
CA GLU A 232 16.42 13.92 10.94
C GLU A 232 16.06 15.33 10.42
N ILE A 233 14.78 15.50 10.04
CA ILE A 233 14.29 16.72 9.41
C ILE A 233 14.35 17.89 10.41
N SER A 234 15.12 18.91 10.09
CA SER A 234 15.27 20.12 10.92
C SER A 234 14.28 21.24 10.56
N ASN A 235 13.90 21.37 9.27
CA ASN A 235 12.97 22.42 8.83
C ASN A 235 11.52 21.93 8.94
N ILE A 236 11.00 21.93 10.17
CA ILE A 236 9.61 21.54 10.47
C ILE A 236 8.56 22.43 9.76
N PRO A 237 8.71 23.76 9.68
CA PRO A 237 7.78 24.59 8.92
C PRO A 237 7.64 24.20 7.46
N LEU A 238 8.74 23.91 6.76
CA LEU A 238 8.70 23.41 5.38
C LEU A 238 8.01 22.05 5.28
N LEU A 239 8.32 21.14 6.21
CA LEU A 239 7.68 19.82 6.24
C LEU A 239 6.17 19.94 6.42
N ASN A 240 5.68 20.81 7.32
CA ASN A 240 4.25 21.05 7.53
C ASN A 240 3.57 21.55 6.25
N VAL A 241 4.15 22.55 5.58
CA VAL A 241 3.59 23.08 4.32
C VAL A 241 3.51 21.98 3.27
N LEU A 242 4.56 21.19 3.11
CA LEU A 242 4.59 20.12 2.13
C LEU A 242 3.61 19.00 2.49
N PHE A 243 3.53 18.64 3.77
CA PHE A 243 2.59 17.64 4.28
C PHE A 243 1.14 18.05 4.00
N ASP A 244 0.77 19.30 4.33
CA ASP A 244 -0.58 19.81 4.07
C ASP A 244 -0.89 19.86 2.58
N GLN A 245 0.06 20.31 1.77
CA GLN A 245 -0.10 20.38 0.31
C GLN A 245 -0.29 19.00 -0.32
N LEU A 246 0.53 18.02 0.06
CA LEU A 246 0.47 16.68 -0.51
C LEU A 246 -0.84 15.95 -0.16
N PHE A 247 -1.27 16.06 1.10
CA PHE A 247 -2.46 15.36 1.60
C PHE A 247 -3.79 16.05 1.25
N SER A 248 -3.76 17.30 0.75
CA SER A 248 -4.93 18.01 0.23
C SER A 248 -5.00 18.07 -1.30
N SER A 249 -3.86 17.94 -1.99
CA SER A 249 -3.78 18.03 -3.46
C SER A 249 -3.60 16.67 -4.15
N TYR A 250 -4.08 15.58 -3.55
CA TYR A 250 -4.05 14.25 -4.16
C TYR A 250 -5.00 14.17 -5.38
N SER A 251 -4.79 13.18 -6.25
CA SER A 251 -5.46 13.02 -7.54
C SER A 251 -5.37 14.28 -8.43
N THR A 252 -4.25 15.00 -8.34
CA THR A 252 -3.98 16.18 -9.17
C THR A 252 -2.51 16.24 -9.58
N LYS A 253 -2.24 17.00 -10.63
CA LYS A 253 -0.86 17.26 -11.09
C LYS A 253 -0.15 18.17 -10.08
N LEU A 254 0.99 17.73 -9.56
CA LEU A 254 1.80 18.47 -8.60
C LEU A 254 3.07 19.05 -9.26
N SER A 255 3.25 20.36 -9.16
CA SER A 255 4.49 21.03 -9.57
C SER A 255 5.26 21.54 -8.36
N LEU A 256 6.30 20.84 -7.94
CA LEU A 256 7.20 21.29 -6.85
C LEU A 256 7.85 22.62 -7.17
N THR A 257 8.13 22.92 -8.45
CA THR A 257 8.68 24.22 -8.86
C THR A 257 7.67 25.37 -8.65
N ALA A 258 6.38 25.12 -8.91
CA ALA A 258 5.34 26.09 -8.62
C ALA A 258 5.18 26.29 -7.11
N LEU A 259 5.20 25.21 -6.33
CA LEU A 259 5.16 25.26 -4.86
C LEU A 259 6.36 26.04 -4.29
N TYR A 260 7.56 25.80 -4.79
CA TYR A 260 8.74 26.56 -4.41
C TYR A 260 8.54 28.07 -4.65
N LYS A 261 8.07 28.47 -5.83
CA LYS A 261 7.82 29.88 -6.16
C LYS A 261 6.79 30.53 -5.24
N GLN A 262 5.76 29.78 -4.81
CA GLN A 262 4.70 30.26 -3.92
C GLN A 262 5.18 30.55 -2.49
N TYR A 263 6.15 29.78 -1.99
CA TYR A 263 6.57 29.82 -0.59
C TYR A 263 7.98 30.36 -0.34
N LYS A 264 8.86 30.50 -1.35
CA LYS A 264 10.25 30.93 -1.20
C LYS A 264 10.43 32.28 -0.48
N ASP A 265 9.45 33.17 -0.61
CA ASP A 265 9.50 34.51 0.04
C ASP A 265 8.78 34.53 1.41
N LYS A 266 8.18 33.40 1.82
CA LYS A 266 7.43 33.26 3.08
C LYS A 266 8.17 32.39 4.11
N LEU A 267 8.99 31.49 3.67
CA LEU A 267 9.74 30.54 4.51
C LEU A 267 11.18 30.42 4.00
N PRO A 268 12.17 30.33 4.91
CA PRO A 268 13.56 30.09 4.52
C PRO A 268 13.79 28.62 4.18
N PHE A 269 13.93 28.29 2.90
CA PHE A 269 14.32 26.96 2.42
C PHE A 269 14.87 27.00 1.01
N SER A 270 15.68 26.00 0.65
CA SER A 270 16.19 25.82 -0.69
C SER A 270 15.21 25.00 -1.56
N LYS A 271 15.35 25.12 -2.88
CA LYS A 271 14.61 24.28 -3.81
C LYS A 271 14.99 22.79 -3.60
N ASP A 272 16.25 22.52 -3.32
CA ASP A 272 16.75 21.16 -3.11
C ASP A 272 16.14 20.52 -1.86
N SER A 273 16.00 21.25 -0.76
CA SER A 273 15.33 20.76 0.46
C SER A 273 13.86 20.39 0.20
N LEU A 274 13.15 21.16 -0.64
CA LEU A 274 11.77 20.85 -1.01
C LEU A 274 11.69 19.52 -1.79
N PHE A 275 12.56 19.33 -2.78
CA PHE A 275 12.62 18.10 -3.56
C PHE A 275 13.05 16.90 -2.71
N GLU A 276 13.98 17.12 -1.79
CA GLU A 276 14.43 16.10 -0.86
C GLU A 276 13.31 15.66 0.09
N TYR A 277 12.58 16.59 0.70
CA TYR A 277 11.45 16.25 1.57
C TYR A 277 10.34 15.55 0.81
N HIS A 278 10.02 16.00 -0.41
CA HIS A 278 9.08 15.29 -1.26
C HIS A 278 9.52 13.83 -1.54
N ARG A 279 10.81 13.59 -1.79
CA ARG A 279 11.37 12.25 -1.93
C ARG A 279 11.16 11.39 -0.67
N TYR A 280 11.24 11.98 0.53
CA TYR A 280 10.98 11.26 1.77
C TYR A 280 9.53 10.74 1.87
N PHE A 281 8.55 11.51 1.39
CA PHE A 281 7.16 11.03 1.31
C PHE A 281 7.02 9.85 0.34
N LEU A 282 7.64 9.91 -0.82
CA LEU A 282 7.65 8.79 -1.77
C LEU A 282 8.33 7.54 -1.18
N GLU A 283 9.48 7.74 -0.55
CA GLU A 283 10.24 6.66 0.08
C GLU A 283 9.51 6.05 1.28
N SER A 284 8.71 6.82 1.99
CA SER A 284 7.86 6.34 3.08
C SER A 284 6.57 5.68 2.59
N MET A 285 6.39 5.59 1.27
CA MET A 285 5.21 4.99 0.60
C MET A 285 3.87 5.62 1.03
N LEU A 286 3.90 6.88 1.45
CA LEU A 286 2.72 7.64 1.82
C LEU A 286 1.99 8.18 0.60
N ILE A 287 2.78 8.47 -0.43
CA ILE A 287 2.32 9.01 -1.71
C ILE A 287 2.95 8.24 -2.87
N PHE A 288 2.28 8.30 -4.01
CA PHE A 288 2.76 7.76 -5.27
C PHE A 288 2.64 8.80 -6.36
N GLU A 289 3.54 8.74 -7.33
CA GLU A 289 3.52 9.57 -8.53
C GLU A 289 3.13 8.75 -9.75
N VAL A 290 2.16 9.25 -10.51
CA VAL A 290 1.81 8.74 -11.83
C VAL A 290 2.26 9.74 -12.88
N ARG A 291 3.07 9.27 -13.82
CA ARG A 291 3.64 10.12 -14.87
C ARG A 291 2.76 10.16 -16.11
N LYS A 292 2.92 11.22 -16.90
CA LYS A 292 2.25 11.35 -18.19
C LYS A 292 2.64 10.20 -19.12
N PHE A 293 1.68 9.60 -19.81
CA PHE A 293 1.94 8.62 -20.86
C PHE A 293 2.66 9.30 -22.02
N SER A 294 3.81 8.81 -22.38
CA SER A 294 4.59 9.26 -23.54
C SER A 294 5.66 8.24 -23.88
N GLU A 295 5.92 8.01 -25.14
CA GLU A 295 7.05 7.20 -25.59
C GLU A 295 8.39 7.85 -25.26
N SER A 296 8.45 9.18 -25.25
CA SER A 296 9.64 9.93 -24.89
C SER A 296 9.84 10.01 -23.38
N ILE A 297 10.95 9.45 -22.89
CA ILE A 297 11.39 9.56 -21.49
C ILE A 297 11.51 11.03 -21.06
N TYR A 298 12.05 11.89 -21.95
CA TYR A 298 12.20 13.32 -21.71
C TYR A 298 10.84 14.00 -21.45
N LYS A 299 9.83 13.71 -22.26
CA LYS A 299 8.48 14.26 -22.06
C LYS A 299 7.87 13.75 -20.74
N ARG A 300 8.06 12.47 -20.40
CA ARG A 300 7.57 11.88 -19.14
C ARG A 300 8.14 12.58 -17.90
N THR A 301 9.42 12.92 -17.91
CA THR A 301 10.11 13.54 -16.77
C THR A 301 9.85 15.04 -16.64
N ARG A 302 9.55 15.74 -17.73
CA ARG A 302 9.34 17.19 -17.74
C ARG A 302 7.92 17.60 -17.32
N ASN A 303 6.93 16.73 -17.56
CA ASN A 303 5.56 17.00 -17.15
C ASN A 303 5.37 16.75 -15.65
N PRO A 304 4.52 17.53 -14.95
CA PRO A 304 4.20 17.27 -13.55
C PRO A 304 3.56 15.91 -13.40
N ALA A 305 3.91 15.17 -12.35
CA ALA A 305 3.26 13.92 -12.02
C ALA A 305 1.89 14.17 -11.36
N LYS A 306 0.91 13.29 -11.58
CA LYS A 306 -0.28 13.20 -10.73
C LYS A 306 0.10 12.51 -9.42
N LEU A 307 -0.36 13.06 -8.31
CA LEU A 307 -0.08 12.56 -6.96
C LEU A 307 -1.24 11.71 -6.45
N TYR A 308 -0.94 10.58 -5.82
CA TYR A 308 -1.92 9.72 -5.16
C TYR A 308 -1.46 9.35 -3.75
N LEU A 309 -2.41 9.26 -2.82
CA LEU A 309 -2.16 8.80 -1.45
C LEU A 309 -2.20 7.27 -1.40
N VAL A 310 -1.46 6.68 -0.48
CA VAL A 310 -1.52 5.25 -0.19
C VAL A 310 -2.92 4.81 0.29
N ASP A 311 -3.65 5.74 0.91
CA ASP A 311 -5.02 5.52 1.38
C ASP A 311 -5.77 6.84 1.49
N VAL A 312 -7.02 6.87 1.04
CA VAL A 312 -7.87 8.07 1.07
C VAL A 312 -8.24 8.53 2.49
N GLY A 313 -8.12 7.65 3.49
CA GLY A 313 -8.32 8.02 4.89
C GLY A 313 -7.32 9.05 5.39
N LEU A 314 -6.16 9.17 4.74
CA LEU A 314 -5.15 10.18 5.07
C LEU A 314 -5.42 11.55 4.43
N ALA A 315 -6.42 11.68 3.55
CA ALA A 315 -6.72 12.93 2.86
C ALA A 315 -7.12 14.05 3.82
N LYS A 316 -6.58 15.25 3.61
CA LYS A 316 -6.89 16.46 4.39
C LYS A 316 -8.01 17.31 3.75
N ASP A 317 -9.06 16.68 3.27
CA ASP A 317 -10.27 17.30 2.70
C ASP A 317 -11.53 17.03 3.54
N THR A 318 -11.36 16.79 4.84
CA THR A 318 -12.40 16.32 5.75
C THR A 318 -13.55 17.30 5.98
N ILE A 319 -13.36 18.60 5.75
CA ILE A 319 -14.43 19.61 5.89
C ILE A 319 -15.42 19.50 4.73
N SER A 320 -14.92 19.24 3.53
CA SER A 320 -15.72 19.05 2.32
C SER A 320 -15.04 18.00 1.44
N PRO A 321 -15.30 16.69 1.67
CA PRO A 321 -14.67 15.62 0.92
C PRO A 321 -14.91 15.76 -0.58
N ASN A 322 -13.83 15.75 -1.35
CA ASN A 322 -13.92 15.68 -2.81
C ASN A 322 -14.06 14.23 -3.25
N PHE A 323 -15.32 13.79 -3.39
CA PHE A 323 -15.60 12.39 -3.71
C PHE A 323 -15.03 11.95 -5.08
N GLY A 324 -14.92 12.84 -6.05
CA GLY A 324 -14.29 12.53 -7.35
C GLY A 324 -12.81 12.18 -7.16
N LYS A 325 -12.04 13.03 -6.45
CA LYS A 325 -10.63 12.76 -6.16
C LYS A 325 -10.44 11.50 -5.32
N ARG A 326 -11.32 11.25 -4.35
CA ARG A 326 -11.26 10.04 -3.51
C ARG A 326 -11.52 8.79 -4.33
N LEU A 327 -12.50 8.83 -5.22
CA LEU A 327 -12.81 7.73 -6.12
C LEU A 327 -11.64 7.41 -7.04
N GLU A 328 -11.05 8.45 -7.66
CA GLU A 328 -9.87 8.32 -8.52
C GLU A 328 -8.67 7.72 -7.74
N ASN A 329 -8.44 8.16 -6.51
CA ASN A 329 -7.37 7.61 -5.68
C ASN A 329 -7.59 6.13 -5.32
N ILE A 330 -8.83 5.71 -5.04
CA ILE A 330 -9.18 4.31 -4.77
C ILE A 330 -8.92 3.45 -6.02
N VAL A 331 -9.33 3.96 -7.19
CA VAL A 331 -9.07 3.26 -8.46
C VAL A 331 -7.56 3.12 -8.70
N PHE A 332 -6.78 4.18 -8.48
CA PHE A 332 -5.32 4.13 -8.57
C PHE A 332 -4.72 3.03 -7.69
N ILE A 333 -5.07 3.01 -6.39
CA ILE A 333 -4.54 2.02 -5.45
C ILE A 333 -4.92 0.60 -5.86
N GLU A 334 -6.14 0.40 -6.36
CA GLU A 334 -6.55 -0.92 -6.85
C GLU A 334 -5.81 -1.33 -8.13
N LEU A 335 -5.60 -0.43 -9.08
CA LEU A 335 -4.79 -0.69 -10.27
C LEU A 335 -3.35 -1.08 -9.89
N LYS A 336 -2.75 -0.35 -8.94
CA LYS A 336 -1.43 -0.67 -8.39
C LYS A 336 -1.42 -2.05 -7.73
N ARG A 337 -2.44 -2.38 -6.94
CA ARG A 337 -2.61 -3.69 -6.29
C ARG A 337 -2.69 -4.83 -7.31
N ARG A 338 -3.35 -4.61 -8.45
CA ARG A 338 -3.46 -5.57 -9.56
C ARG A 338 -2.17 -5.67 -10.40
N GLY A 339 -1.14 -4.86 -10.10
CA GLY A 339 0.17 -4.91 -10.74
C GLY A 339 0.22 -4.29 -12.13
N TYR A 340 -0.65 -3.32 -12.44
CA TYR A 340 -0.57 -2.56 -13.68
C TYR A 340 0.56 -1.54 -13.65
N GLU A 341 1.21 -1.30 -14.81
CA GLU A 341 1.93 -0.07 -15.07
C GLU A 341 0.90 1.03 -15.33
N ILE A 342 1.00 2.17 -14.63
CA ILE A 342 -0.03 3.21 -14.62
C ILE A 342 0.55 4.53 -15.08
N TYR A 343 -0.17 5.19 -16.00
CA TYR A 343 0.14 6.51 -16.54
C TYR A 343 -1.14 7.34 -16.59
N TYR A 344 -1.04 8.67 -16.69
CA TYR A 344 -2.17 9.53 -17.08
C TYR A 344 -2.00 10.02 -18.52
N PHE A 345 -3.09 10.35 -19.19
CA PHE A 345 -3.09 10.91 -20.55
C PHE A 345 -3.48 12.38 -20.49
N ASP A 346 -2.78 13.23 -21.27
CA ASP A 346 -3.00 14.67 -21.30
C ASP A 346 -2.38 15.24 -22.58
N GLU A 347 -3.14 15.13 -23.68
CA GLU A 347 -2.80 15.69 -25.00
C GLU A 347 -3.91 16.65 -25.48
N LYS A 348 -4.78 16.21 -26.39
CA LYS A 348 -5.96 16.97 -26.82
C LYS A 348 -7.12 16.87 -25.83
N GLY A 349 -7.15 15.80 -25.03
CA GLY A 349 -8.06 15.55 -23.95
C GLY A 349 -7.31 14.95 -22.76
N GLU A 350 -7.93 14.91 -21.60
CA GLU A 350 -7.38 14.31 -20.38
C GLU A 350 -8.11 12.99 -20.07
N CYS A 351 -7.33 11.91 -19.82
CA CYS A 351 -7.83 10.66 -19.28
C CYS A 351 -7.01 10.29 -18.04
N ASP A 352 -7.70 9.87 -16.97
CA ASP A 352 -7.08 9.66 -15.68
C ASP A 352 -6.05 8.57 -15.70
N PHE A 353 -6.34 7.44 -16.34
CA PHE A 353 -5.43 6.30 -16.37
C PHE A 353 -5.30 5.68 -17.76
N ILE A 354 -4.04 5.54 -18.18
CA ILE A 354 -3.60 4.56 -19.14
C ILE A 354 -2.93 3.45 -18.35
N ILE A 355 -3.43 2.24 -18.47
CA ILE A 355 -2.87 1.07 -17.79
C ILE A 355 -2.25 0.11 -18.79
N LYS A 356 -1.15 -0.52 -18.39
CA LYS A 356 -0.47 -1.53 -19.20
C LYS A 356 -0.22 -2.78 -18.37
N LYS A 357 -0.55 -3.95 -18.93
CA LYS A 357 -0.21 -5.26 -18.40
C LYS A 357 -0.06 -6.23 -19.56
N ASP A 358 0.96 -7.09 -19.51
CA ASP A 358 1.21 -8.13 -20.53
C ASP A 358 1.22 -7.59 -21.97
N ASN A 359 1.76 -6.36 -22.17
CA ASN A 359 1.79 -5.58 -23.42
C ASN A 359 0.43 -5.08 -23.95
N GLU A 360 -0.65 -5.25 -23.20
CA GLU A 360 -1.94 -4.68 -23.52
C GLU A 360 -2.14 -3.33 -22.82
N PHE A 361 -2.67 -2.36 -23.59
CA PHE A 361 -3.01 -1.04 -23.07
C PHE A 361 -4.52 -0.88 -22.97
N ASN A 362 -4.97 -0.26 -21.89
CA ASN A 362 -6.38 0.12 -21.71
C ASN A 362 -6.45 1.54 -21.13
N ALA A 363 -7.54 2.25 -21.44
CA ALA A 363 -7.84 3.57 -20.91
C ALA A 363 -9.00 3.50 -19.92
N ILE A 364 -8.84 4.16 -18.77
CA ILE A 364 -9.85 4.25 -17.71
C ILE A 364 -10.01 5.70 -17.32
N GLN A 365 -11.25 6.19 -17.39
CA GLN A 365 -11.66 7.48 -16.84
C GLN A 365 -12.41 7.28 -15.54
N VAL A 366 -12.30 8.23 -14.59
CA VAL A 366 -12.99 8.16 -13.31
C VAL A 366 -13.81 9.44 -13.11
N SER A 367 -15.10 9.28 -12.89
CA SER A 367 -15.99 10.40 -12.56
C SER A 367 -16.92 9.99 -11.43
N TYR A 368 -17.16 10.86 -10.44
CA TYR A 368 -18.08 10.51 -9.36
C TYR A 368 -19.47 10.22 -9.90
N GLU A 369 -19.95 11.05 -10.84
CA GLU A 369 -21.20 10.89 -11.58
C GLU A 369 -21.02 11.39 -13.01
N LEU A 370 -21.79 10.86 -13.96
CA LEU A 370 -21.90 11.35 -15.31
C LEU A 370 -23.20 12.14 -15.49
N ASN A 371 -23.08 13.46 -15.55
CA ASN A 371 -24.21 14.37 -15.75
C ASN A 371 -24.04 15.21 -17.03
N GLU A 372 -25.04 16.00 -17.39
CA GLU A 372 -25.01 16.82 -18.61
C GLU A 372 -23.82 17.79 -18.66
N LEU A 373 -23.30 18.23 -17.52
CA LEU A 373 -22.21 19.22 -17.45
C LEU A 373 -20.81 18.62 -17.70
N ASN A 374 -20.60 17.35 -17.35
CA ASN A 374 -19.28 16.73 -17.42
C ASN A 374 -19.17 15.61 -18.45
N ARG A 375 -20.30 14.98 -18.84
CA ARG A 375 -20.32 13.79 -19.69
C ARG A 375 -19.50 13.96 -20.97
N GLU A 376 -19.72 15.08 -21.69
CA GLU A 376 -19.01 15.32 -22.94
C GLU A 376 -17.49 15.37 -22.75
N ARG A 377 -17.02 16.02 -21.70
CA ARG A 377 -15.59 16.13 -21.38
C ARG A 377 -15.00 14.77 -21.03
N GLU A 378 -15.64 14.02 -20.13
CA GLU A 378 -15.15 12.73 -19.65
C GLU A 378 -15.09 11.70 -20.80
N VAL A 379 -16.15 11.66 -21.64
CA VAL A 379 -16.22 10.76 -22.81
C VAL A 379 -15.15 11.14 -23.85
N LYS A 380 -15.04 12.43 -24.20
CA LYS A 380 -14.04 12.88 -25.19
C LYS A 380 -12.60 12.57 -24.72
N GLY A 381 -12.28 12.81 -23.47
CA GLY A 381 -10.96 12.51 -22.92
C GLY A 381 -10.60 11.03 -23.02
N LEU A 382 -11.52 10.15 -22.63
CA LEU A 382 -11.36 8.70 -22.77
C LEU A 382 -11.20 8.27 -24.22
N VAL A 383 -12.06 8.77 -25.13
CA VAL A 383 -12.03 8.41 -26.55
C VAL A 383 -10.71 8.84 -27.21
N GLU A 384 -10.21 10.04 -26.91
CA GLU A 384 -8.91 10.50 -27.40
C GLU A 384 -7.77 9.59 -26.91
N ALA A 385 -7.81 9.16 -25.65
CA ALA A 385 -6.84 8.20 -25.12
C ALA A 385 -6.94 6.84 -25.82
N CYS A 386 -8.15 6.31 -26.02
CA CYS A 386 -8.37 5.05 -26.74
C CYS A 386 -7.87 5.12 -28.20
N LYS A 387 -8.15 6.21 -28.92
CA LYS A 387 -7.65 6.41 -30.29
C LYS A 387 -6.12 6.48 -30.33
N PHE A 388 -5.52 7.18 -29.37
CA PHE A 388 -4.06 7.27 -29.24
C PHE A 388 -3.41 5.90 -29.03
N LEU A 389 -4.06 5.04 -28.22
CA LEU A 389 -3.59 3.67 -27.94
C LEU A 389 -3.94 2.66 -29.05
N GLY A 390 -4.83 3.01 -30.00
CA GLY A 390 -5.36 2.08 -30.98
C GLY A 390 -6.35 1.06 -30.38
N THR A 391 -6.95 1.32 -29.20
CA THR A 391 -7.94 0.44 -28.57
C THR A 391 -9.35 0.83 -28.98
N LYS A 392 -10.24 -0.15 -29.06
CA LYS A 392 -11.67 0.06 -29.39
C LYS A 392 -12.59 0.01 -28.17
N ARG A 393 -12.03 -0.08 -26.98
CA ARG A 393 -12.78 -0.16 -25.72
C ARG A 393 -12.22 0.81 -24.70
N GLY A 394 -13.11 1.49 -23.98
CA GLY A 394 -12.77 2.36 -22.85
C GLY A 394 -13.73 2.12 -21.69
N ILE A 395 -13.26 2.38 -20.47
CA ILE A 395 -14.04 2.19 -19.24
C ILE A 395 -14.16 3.53 -18.54
N ILE A 396 -15.38 3.87 -18.10
CA ILE A 396 -15.63 4.96 -17.16
C ILE A 396 -16.07 4.35 -15.83
N LEU A 397 -15.32 4.63 -14.79
CA LEU A 397 -15.66 4.19 -13.43
C LEU A 397 -16.37 5.32 -12.70
N THR A 398 -17.59 5.03 -12.20
CA THR A 398 -18.42 5.99 -11.48
C THR A 398 -18.72 5.52 -10.06
N TYR A 399 -19.39 6.36 -9.27
CA TYR A 399 -19.88 5.91 -7.97
C TYR A 399 -21.01 4.89 -8.13
N ASP A 400 -22.00 5.13 -9.02
CA ASP A 400 -23.18 4.26 -9.19
C ASP A 400 -23.78 4.18 -10.61
N ASP A 401 -23.32 5.03 -11.56
CA ASP A 401 -23.85 5.02 -12.92
C ASP A 401 -23.40 3.77 -13.67
N GLU A 402 -24.32 3.21 -14.47
CA GLU A 402 -24.08 1.99 -15.23
C GLU A 402 -24.77 2.08 -16.59
N GLU A 403 -23.99 2.09 -17.66
CA GLU A 403 -24.48 2.11 -19.03
C GLU A 403 -23.43 1.59 -20.01
N LYS A 404 -23.87 1.23 -21.21
CA LYS A 404 -22.98 0.87 -22.32
C LYS A 404 -23.43 1.63 -23.55
N PHE A 405 -22.51 2.28 -24.22
CA PHE A 405 -22.77 3.01 -25.45
C PHE A 405 -21.54 3.05 -26.33
N LYS A 406 -21.74 3.50 -27.58
CA LYS A 406 -20.67 3.67 -28.55
C LYS A 406 -20.50 5.15 -28.88
N PHE A 407 -19.25 5.61 -28.89
CA PHE A 407 -18.92 6.97 -29.30
C PHE A 407 -17.65 6.94 -30.18
N ASP A 408 -17.70 7.53 -31.37
CA ASP A 408 -16.58 7.56 -32.34
C ASP A 408 -15.90 6.19 -32.52
N GLU A 409 -16.69 5.14 -32.76
CA GLU A 409 -16.26 3.75 -32.93
C GLU A 409 -15.62 3.08 -31.70
N ILE A 410 -15.54 3.77 -30.56
CA ILE A 410 -15.09 3.22 -29.29
C ILE A 410 -16.29 2.72 -28.49
N ASP A 411 -16.23 1.46 -28.05
CA ASP A 411 -17.23 0.89 -27.15
C ASP A 411 -16.89 1.35 -25.71
N ILE A 412 -17.79 2.10 -25.09
CA ILE A 412 -17.61 2.65 -23.74
C ILE A 412 -18.51 1.90 -22.77
N GLU A 413 -17.89 1.40 -21.73
CA GLU A 413 -18.56 0.76 -20.59
C GLU A 413 -18.46 1.64 -19.35
N VAL A 414 -19.60 2.13 -18.87
CA VAL A 414 -19.71 2.85 -17.60
C VAL A 414 -20.06 1.85 -16.52
N THR A 415 -19.24 1.76 -15.50
CA THR A 415 -19.38 0.73 -14.46
C THR A 415 -19.22 1.35 -13.07
N PRO A 416 -20.13 1.03 -12.11
CA PRO A 416 -19.95 1.42 -10.72
C PRO A 416 -18.62 0.89 -10.16
N THR A 417 -17.83 1.76 -9.56
CA THR A 417 -16.50 1.40 -9.04
C THR A 417 -16.55 0.26 -8.04
N TYR A 418 -17.58 0.20 -7.17
CA TYR A 418 -17.72 -0.92 -6.22
C TYR A 418 -17.91 -2.26 -6.92
N LYS A 419 -18.61 -2.31 -8.07
CA LYS A 419 -18.72 -3.53 -8.87
C LYS A 419 -17.38 -3.94 -9.47
N TRP A 420 -16.67 -2.95 -10.05
CA TRP A 420 -15.34 -3.17 -10.62
C TRP A 420 -14.32 -3.67 -9.59
N LEU A 421 -14.34 -3.09 -8.37
CA LEU A 421 -13.46 -3.51 -7.25
C LEU A 421 -13.75 -4.94 -6.80
N LEU A 422 -15.00 -5.38 -6.88
CA LEU A 422 -15.44 -6.72 -6.45
C LEU A 422 -15.44 -7.74 -7.60
N ASN A 423 -15.08 -7.34 -8.83
CA ASN A 423 -15.19 -8.14 -10.05
C ASN A 423 -16.62 -8.70 -10.23
N LEU A 424 -17.62 -7.87 -9.98
CA LEU A 424 -19.03 -8.15 -10.24
C LEU A 424 -19.33 -7.63 -11.65
N SER A 425 -19.43 -8.50 -12.62
CA SER A 425 -19.84 -8.19 -14.01
C SER A 425 -21.36 -8.23 -14.16
#